data_38f0c8b49da3437b19f2107586313795
#
_entry.id   38f0c8b49da3437b19f2107586313795
#
_cell.length_a   1.000
_cell.length_b   1.000
_cell.length_c   1.000
_cell.angle_alpha   90.00
_cell.angle_beta   90.00
_cell.angle_gamma   90.00
#
_symmetry.space_group_name_H-M   'P 1'
#
loop_
_entity.id
_entity.type
_entity.pdbx_description
1 polymer ?
#
loop_
_entity_poly.entity_id
_entity_poly.type
_entity_poly.pdbx_seq_one_letter_code
_entity_poly.pdbx_strand_id
1 'polypeptide(L)'
;MKYLVILLVLAAGGISGYFIGSHQGKAATEALAAVEQAAKQEKAESDKTINVLRESMAGLATEHNNELNKIETGYQQQRAQLDDALAGKEKKIKEQTAKMNNNQREIERLRNTAVSATDPAEKQKLLERVAHLEKEKRNLESGVEALKCLSVAVPDEILGQLQGKP
;
A
#
# COMPACT_ATOMS: atom_id res chain seq x y z
N MET A 1 -13.09 3.97 -42.58
CA MET A 1 -13.97 3.64 -43.73
C MET A 1 -15.12 4.65 -43.92
N LYS A 2 -15.65 5.33 -42.92
CA LYS A 2 -16.75 6.30 -43.07
C LYS A 2 -16.38 7.55 -43.92
N TYR A 3 -15.14 8.03 -43.86
CA TYR A 3 -14.66 9.21 -44.60
C TYR A 3 -14.49 8.97 -46.13
N LEU A 4 -14.29 7.72 -46.52
CA LEU A 4 -14.13 7.35 -47.94
C LEU A 4 -15.46 7.44 -48.68
N VAL A 5 -16.58 7.19 -47.99
CA VAL A 5 -17.94 7.29 -48.58
C VAL A 5 -18.31 8.76 -48.80
N ILE A 6 -17.93 9.65 -47.89
CA ILE A 6 -18.21 11.09 -48.00
C ILE A 6 -17.44 11.71 -49.20
N LEU A 7 -16.19 11.28 -49.40
CA LEU A 7 -15.35 11.75 -50.51
C LEU A 7 -15.85 11.29 -51.86
N LEU A 8 -16.43 10.07 -51.95
CA LEU A 8 -17.02 9.53 -53.18
C LEU A 8 -18.32 10.25 -53.56
N VAL A 9 -19.13 10.66 -52.57
CA VAL A 9 -20.38 11.41 -52.81
C VAL A 9 -20.06 12.84 -53.32
N LEU A 10 -19.02 13.48 -52.81
CA LEU A 10 -18.56 14.79 -53.27
C LEU A 10 -17.96 14.75 -54.66
N ALA A 11 -17.22 13.69 -55.04
CA ALA A 11 -16.66 13.52 -56.36
C ALA A 11 -17.72 13.22 -57.42
N ALA A 12 -18.74 12.43 -57.09
CA ALA A 12 -19.85 12.12 -58.00
C ALA A 12 -20.78 13.34 -58.26
N GLY A 13 -20.93 14.23 -57.25
CA GLY A 13 -21.72 15.45 -57.35
C GLY A 13 -21.07 16.55 -58.23
N GLY A 14 -19.73 16.55 -58.33
CA GLY A 14 -18.99 17.59 -59.10
C GLY A 14 -19.05 17.42 -60.61
N ILE A 15 -19.26 16.23 -61.16
CA ILE A 15 -19.19 15.95 -62.59
C ILE A 15 -20.55 16.11 -63.27
N SER A 16 -21.66 15.93 -62.56
CA SER A 16 -23.02 16.05 -63.15
C SER A 16 -23.59 17.46 -63.16
N GLY A 17 -22.92 18.43 -62.54
CA GLY A 17 -23.41 19.81 -62.41
C GLY A 17 -23.30 20.71 -63.66
N TYR A 18 -22.64 20.23 -64.72
CA TYR A 18 -22.39 21.08 -65.91
C TYR A 18 -23.42 20.97 -67.04
N PHE A 19 -24.39 20.03 -66.97
CA PHE A 19 -25.21 19.73 -68.15
C PHE A 19 -26.72 19.91 -68.03
N ILE A 20 -27.32 20.27 -66.91
CA ILE A 20 -28.80 20.37 -66.85
C ILE A 20 -29.25 21.68 -66.14
N GLY A 21 -29.65 22.61 -66.97
CA GLY A 21 -30.15 23.91 -66.50
C GLY A 21 -31.48 23.86 -65.76
N SER A 22 -31.66 24.80 -64.85
CA SER A 22 -32.82 25.40 -64.23
C SER A 22 -33.78 24.58 -63.31
N HIS A 23 -33.95 23.28 -63.46
CA HIS A 23 -34.82 22.52 -62.56
C HIS A 23 -34.09 21.70 -61.46
N GLN A 24 -32.82 21.52 -61.57
CA GLN A 24 -32.00 20.74 -60.58
C GLN A 24 -31.38 21.58 -59.48
N GLY A 25 -31.35 22.89 -59.57
CA GLY A 25 -30.78 23.79 -58.57
C GLY A 25 -31.50 23.69 -57.22
N LYS A 26 -32.83 23.47 -57.22
CA LYS A 26 -33.60 23.33 -55.98
C LYS A 26 -33.34 22.00 -55.28
N ALA A 27 -33.32 20.91 -56.01
CA ALA A 27 -33.04 19.58 -55.44
C ALA A 27 -31.63 19.46 -54.87
N ALA A 28 -30.63 20.08 -55.55
CA ALA A 28 -29.24 20.09 -55.07
C ALA A 28 -29.07 20.95 -53.79
N THR A 29 -29.75 22.09 -53.68
CA THR A 29 -29.73 22.92 -52.47
C THR A 29 -30.46 22.29 -51.30
N GLU A 30 -31.57 21.58 -51.55
CA GLU A 30 -32.28 20.80 -50.49
C GLU A 30 -31.44 19.61 -50.03
N ALA A 31 -30.76 18.88 -50.91
CA ALA A 31 -29.85 17.82 -50.55
C ALA A 31 -28.63 18.31 -49.76
N LEU A 32 -28.08 19.47 -50.10
CA LEU A 32 -26.97 20.07 -49.37
C LEU A 32 -27.38 20.54 -47.99
N ALA A 33 -28.56 21.13 -47.86
CA ALA A 33 -29.15 21.53 -46.58
C ALA A 33 -29.43 20.29 -45.68
N ALA A 34 -29.92 19.19 -46.22
CA ALA A 34 -30.14 17.96 -45.50
C ALA A 34 -28.81 17.32 -44.98
N VAL A 35 -27.77 17.33 -45.81
CA VAL A 35 -26.44 16.85 -45.40
C VAL A 35 -25.84 17.73 -44.32
N GLU A 36 -25.98 19.07 -44.46
CA GLU A 36 -25.48 19.98 -43.42
C GLU A 36 -26.22 19.83 -42.10
N GLN A 37 -27.52 19.58 -42.15
CA GLN A 37 -28.33 19.33 -40.95
C GLN A 37 -28.00 18.02 -40.30
N ALA A 38 -27.78 16.95 -41.09
CA ALA A 38 -27.31 15.67 -40.58
C ALA A 38 -25.91 15.75 -39.92
N ALA A 39 -24.98 16.48 -40.57
CA ALA A 39 -23.64 16.72 -40.01
C ALA A 39 -23.69 17.52 -38.68
N LYS A 40 -24.58 18.52 -38.57
CA LYS A 40 -24.82 19.27 -37.35
C LYS A 40 -25.39 18.37 -36.20
N GLN A 41 -26.32 17.49 -36.55
CA GLN A 41 -26.88 16.51 -35.61
C GLN A 41 -25.81 15.51 -35.13
N GLU A 42 -25.05 14.90 -36.03
CA GLU A 42 -23.98 13.98 -35.68
C GLU A 42 -22.92 14.63 -34.81
N LYS A 43 -22.55 15.88 -35.11
CA LYS A 43 -21.64 16.64 -34.26
C LYS A 43 -22.21 16.89 -32.87
N ALA A 44 -23.47 17.28 -32.76
CA ALA A 44 -24.12 17.51 -31.47
C ALA A 44 -24.22 16.22 -30.61
N GLU A 45 -24.47 15.07 -31.24
CA GLU A 45 -24.47 13.77 -30.57
C GLU A 45 -23.07 13.35 -30.12
N SER A 46 -22.07 13.59 -30.99
CA SER A 46 -20.66 13.33 -30.66
C SER A 46 -20.21 14.20 -29.47
N ASP A 47 -20.52 15.49 -29.47
CA ASP A 47 -20.19 16.40 -28.39
C ASP A 47 -20.86 16.00 -27.06
N LYS A 48 -22.12 15.55 -27.11
CA LYS A 48 -22.79 14.99 -25.93
C LYS A 48 -22.07 13.73 -25.41
N THR A 49 -21.73 12.82 -26.30
CA THR A 49 -21.00 11.58 -25.92
C THR A 49 -19.64 11.88 -25.29
N ILE A 50 -18.90 12.84 -25.87
CA ILE A 50 -17.62 13.30 -25.32
C ILE A 50 -17.78 13.88 -23.92
N ASN A 51 -18.81 14.67 -23.68
CA ASN A 51 -19.04 15.25 -22.35
C ASN A 51 -19.40 14.18 -21.34
N VAL A 52 -20.27 13.23 -21.67
CA VAL A 52 -20.60 12.08 -20.78
C VAL A 52 -19.37 11.25 -20.45
N LEU A 53 -18.51 10.99 -21.44
CA LEU A 53 -17.26 10.27 -21.21
C LEU A 53 -16.29 11.04 -20.31
N ARG A 54 -16.18 12.37 -20.47
CA ARG A 54 -15.34 13.19 -19.58
C ARG A 54 -15.84 13.18 -18.14
N GLU A 55 -17.14 13.32 -17.95
CA GLU A 55 -17.75 13.26 -16.61
C GLU A 55 -17.54 11.88 -15.96
N SER A 56 -17.70 10.80 -16.73
CA SER A 56 -17.45 9.44 -16.26
C SER A 56 -15.97 9.23 -15.87
N MET A 57 -15.03 9.71 -16.70
CA MET A 57 -13.60 9.63 -16.39
C MET A 57 -13.23 10.45 -15.15
N ALA A 58 -13.80 11.64 -14.98
CA ALA A 58 -13.59 12.46 -13.80
C ALA A 58 -14.13 11.78 -12.53
N GLY A 59 -15.29 11.14 -12.62
CA GLY A 59 -15.87 10.34 -11.54
C GLY A 59 -14.96 9.17 -11.14
N LEU A 60 -14.52 8.37 -12.11
CA LEU A 60 -13.60 7.25 -11.88
C LEU A 60 -12.26 7.69 -11.29
N ALA A 61 -11.70 8.82 -11.75
CA ALA A 61 -10.47 9.36 -11.20
C ALA A 61 -10.63 9.76 -9.72
N THR A 62 -11.78 10.37 -9.39
CA THR A 62 -12.08 10.75 -8.00
C THR A 62 -12.25 9.52 -7.11
N GLU A 63 -12.98 8.52 -7.58
CA GLU A 63 -13.18 7.26 -6.86
C GLU A 63 -11.85 6.53 -6.61
N HIS A 64 -11.02 6.42 -7.63
CA HIS A 64 -9.70 5.81 -7.52
C HIS A 64 -8.78 6.55 -6.54
N ASN A 65 -8.77 7.88 -6.57
CA ASN A 65 -8.01 8.66 -5.60
C ASN A 65 -8.52 8.46 -4.16
N ASN A 66 -9.83 8.33 -3.96
CA ASN A 66 -10.39 8.05 -2.66
C ASN A 66 -10.01 6.65 -2.14
N GLU A 67 -9.96 5.64 -3.03
CA GLU A 67 -9.50 4.31 -2.69
C GLU A 67 -8.02 4.30 -2.32
N LEU A 68 -7.17 4.96 -3.09
CA LEU A 68 -5.74 5.10 -2.79
C LEU A 68 -5.52 5.75 -1.42
N ASN A 69 -6.24 6.84 -1.11
CA ASN A 69 -6.15 7.51 0.18
C ASN A 69 -6.58 6.60 1.34
N LYS A 70 -7.60 5.76 1.16
CA LYS A 70 -8.03 4.77 2.17
C LYS A 70 -6.95 3.72 2.40
N ILE A 71 -6.36 3.20 1.32
CA ILE A 71 -5.29 2.22 1.40
C ILE A 71 -4.07 2.82 2.11
N GLU A 72 -3.65 4.02 1.73
CA GLU A 72 -2.52 4.71 2.34
C GLU A 72 -2.74 4.95 3.83
N THR A 73 -3.93 5.45 4.22
CA THR A 73 -4.30 5.65 5.62
C THR A 73 -4.28 4.33 6.40
N GLY A 74 -4.78 3.24 5.80
CA GLY A 74 -4.75 1.92 6.39
C GLY A 74 -3.31 1.42 6.63
N TYR A 75 -2.42 1.61 5.66
CA TYR A 75 -1.00 1.28 5.81
C TYR A 75 -0.31 2.09 6.90
N GLN A 76 -0.56 3.38 6.97
CA GLN A 76 0.01 4.24 8.01
C GLN A 76 -0.42 3.81 9.42
N GLN A 77 -1.71 3.45 9.58
CA GLN A 77 -2.21 2.93 10.85
C GLN A 77 -1.58 1.59 11.24
N GLN A 78 -1.47 0.66 10.30
CA GLN A 78 -0.82 -0.62 10.54
C GLN A 78 0.65 -0.46 10.90
N ARG A 79 1.36 0.43 10.21
CA ARG A 79 2.75 0.74 10.50
C ARG A 79 2.92 1.31 11.90
N ALA A 80 2.10 2.27 12.30
CA ALA A 80 2.13 2.83 13.65
C ALA A 80 1.90 1.76 14.72
N GLN A 81 0.94 0.85 14.52
CA GLN A 81 0.69 -0.27 15.44
C GLN A 81 1.88 -1.23 15.54
N LEU A 82 2.56 -1.50 14.41
CA LEU A 82 3.77 -2.34 14.40
C LEU A 82 4.94 -1.66 15.12
N ASP A 83 5.14 -0.37 14.89
CA ASP A 83 6.19 0.41 15.55
C ASP A 83 5.97 0.44 17.07
N ASP A 84 4.74 0.66 17.53
CA ASP A 84 4.39 0.60 18.96
C ASP A 84 4.60 -0.80 19.56
N ALA A 85 4.24 -1.85 18.83
CA ALA A 85 4.45 -3.22 19.26
C ALA A 85 5.95 -3.57 19.36
N LEU A 86 6.76 -3.10 18.42
CA LEU A 86 8.22 -3.27 18.42
C LEU A 86 8.85 -2.51 19.60
N ALA A 87 8.49 -1.26 19.82
CA ALA A 87 8.97 -0.48 20.95
C ALA A 87 8.61 -1.15 22.30
N GLY A 88 7.41 -1.69 22.42
CA GLY A 88 6.98 -2.48 23.57
C GLY A 88 7.82 -3.73 23.80
N LYS A 89 8.18 -4.46 22.75
CA LYS A 89 9.06 -5.64 22.83
C LYS A 89 10.48 -5.25 23.21
N GLU A 90 11.04 -4.22 22.62
CA GLU A 90 12.38 -3.73 22.96
C GLU A 90 12.49 -3.32 24.44
N LYS A 91 11.47 -2.64 24.96
CA LYS A 91 11.39 -2.29 26.37
C LYS A 91 11.42 -3.54 27.26
N LYS A 92 10.62 -4.56 26.92
CA LYS A 92 10.60 -5.83 27.67
C LYS A 92 11.94 -6.53 27.64
N ILE A 93 12.62 -6.58 26.47
CA ILE A 93 13.95 -7.16 26.33
C ILE A 93 14.96 -6.43 27.22
N LYS A 94 14.95 -5.10 27.22
CA LYS A 94 15.83 -4.28 28.09
C LYS A 94 15.58 -4.55 29.56
N GLU A 95 14.32 -4.61 29.98
CA GLU A 95 13.94 -4.90 31.38
C GLU A 95 14.37 -6.32 31.81
N GLN A 96 14.13 -7.33 30.97
CA GLN A 96 14.56 -8.70 31.26
C GLN A 96 16.08 -8.85 31.31
N THR A 97 16.77 -8.21 30.39
CA THR A 97 18.25 -8.18 30.36
C THR A 97 18.82 -7.51 31.61
N ALA A 98 18.22 -6.41 32.05
CA ALA A 98 18.62 -5.76 33.30
C ALA A 98 18.44 -6.65 34.53
N LYS A 99 17.30 -7.39 34.61
CA LYS A 99 17.05 -8.37 35.68
C LYS A 99 18.07 -9.52 35.64
N MET A 100 18.38 -10.05 34.45
CA MET A 100 19.40 -11.08 34.28
C MET A 100 20.77 -10.62 34.79
N ASN A 101 21.18 -9.40 34.44
CA ASN A 101 22.45 -8.84 34.90
C ASN A 101 22.47 -8.65 36.41
N ASN A 102 21.37 -8.24 37.02
CA ASN A 102 21.24 -8.12 38.46
C ASN A 102 21.32 -9.49 39.14
N ASN A 103 20.59 -10.48 38.64
CA ASN A 103 20.63 -11.85 39.17
C ASN A 103 22.05 -12.41 39.05
N GLN A 104 22.77 -12.18 37.92
CA GLN A 104 24.15 -12.60 37.77
C GLN A 104 25.08 -12.01 38.85
N ARG A 105 24.98 -10.71 39.10
CA ARG A 105 25.79 -10.04 40.16
C ARG A 105 25.48 -10.59 41.54
N GLU A 106 24.21 -10.86 41.82
CA GLU A 106 23.78 -11.41 43.12
C GLU A 106 24.26 -12.87 43.26
N ILE A 107 24.20 -13.70 42.23
CA ILE A 107 24.76 -15.04 42.18
C ILE A 107 26.25 -15.01 42.54
N GLU A 108 27.03 -14.15 41.93
CA GLU A 108 28.46 -14.01 42.18
C GLU A 108 28.73 -13.60 43.61
N ARG A 109 27.98 -12.63 44.13
CA ARG A 109 28.07 -12.20 45.54
C ARG A 109 27.75 -13.33 46.50
N LEU A 110 26.64 -14.03 46.31
CA LEU A 110 26.22 -15.15 47.17
C LEU A 110 27.22 -16.33 47.15
N ARG A 111 27.77 -16.65 45.97
CA ARG A 111 28.80 -17.66 45.82
C ARG A 111 30.06 -17.29 46.60
N ASN A 112 30.54 -16.05 46.51
CA ASN A 112 31.70 -15.59 47.25
C ASN A 112 31.45 -15.61 48.74
N THR A 113 30.24 -15.23 49.21
CA THR A 113 29.85 -15.32 50.60
C THR A 113 29.79 -16.79 51.05
N ALA A 114 29.26 -17.70 50.25
CA ALA A 114 29.18 -19.11 50.58
C ALA A 114 30.55 -19.76 50.69
N VAL A 115 31.56 -19.30 49.94
CA VAL A 115 32.94 -19.78 50.07
C VAL A 115 33.56 -19.37 51.39
N SER A 116 33.24 -18.20 51.91
CA SER A 116 33.76 -17.66 53.18
C SER A 116 32.93 -18.08 54.39
N ALA A 117 31.76 -18.67 54.24
CA ALA A 117 30.91 -19.13 55.34
C ALA A 117 31.53 -20.32 56.05
N THR A 118 31.63 -20.24 57.36
CA THR A 118 32.14 -21.29 58.25
C THR A 118 31.06 -22.22 58.76
N ASP A 119 29.81 -21.74 58.84
CA ASP A 119 28.66 -22.54 59.23
C ASP A 119 28.09 -23.32 58.01
N PRO A 120 28.04 -24.68 58.11
CA PRO A 120 27.52 -25.53 57.05
C PRO A 120 26.03 -25.23 56.68
N ALA A 121 25.21 -24.89 57.70
CA ALA A 121 23.80 -24.63 57.47
C ALA A 121 23.59 -23.30 56.75
N GLU A 122 24.39 -22.28 57.08
CA GLU A 122 24.38 -20.99 56.35
C GLU A 122 24.86 -21.18 54.93
N LYS A 123 25.93 -21.88 54.71
CA LYS A 123 26.47 -22.22 53.37
C LYS A 123 25.42 -22.89 52.50
N GLN A 124 24.67 -23.83 53.01
CA GLN A 124 23.62 -24.51 52.27
C GLN A 124 22.50 -23.58 51.84
N LYS A 125 22.00 -22.70 52.76
CA LYS A 125 21.01 -21.69 52.43
C LYS A 125 21.45 -20.76 51.31
N LEU A 126 22.71 -20.33 51.34
CA LEU A 126 23.28 -19.47 50.29
C LEU A 126 23.31 -20.19 48.93
N LEU A 127 23.71 -21.46 48.89
CA LEU A 127 23.74 -22.28 47.69
C LEU A 127 22.33 -22.55 47.14
N GLU A 128 21.34 -22.78 47.99
CA GLU A 128 19.93 -22.90 47.55
C GLU A 128 19.42 -21.62 46.90
N ARG A 129 19.78 -20.46 47.49
CA ARG A 129 19.44 -19.17 46.90
C ARG A 129 20.10 -18.94 45.54
N VAL A 130 21.36 -19.33 45.38
CA VAL A 130 22.08 -19.32 44.11
C VAL A 130 21.35 -20.16 43.07
N ALA A 131 20.97 -21.41 43.40
CA ALA A 131 20.24 -22.30 42.50
C ALA A 131 18.90 -21.71 42.04
N HIS A 132 18.20 -21.04 42.94
CA HIS A 132 16.96 -20.36 42.64
C HIS A 132 17.17 -19.20 41.62
N LEU A 133 18.16 -18.34 41.87
CA LEU A 133 18.49 -17.22 40.97
C LEU A 133 18.99 -17.71 39.60
N GLU A 134 19.75 -18.80 39.55
CA GLU A 134 20.17 -19.41 38.28
C GLU A 134 18.99 -19.94 37.46
N LYS A 135 17.99 -20.55 38.14
CA LYS A 135 16.76 -20.98 37.47
C LYS A 135 15.97 -19.79 36.92
N GLU A 136 15.83 -18.73 37.73
CA GLU A 136 15.16 -17.50 37.29
C GLU A 136 15.89 -16.85 36.10
N LYS A 137 17.22 -16.77 36.13
CA LYS A 137 18.05 -16.28 35.06
C LYS A 137 17.81 -17.07 33.76
N ARG A 138 17.82 -18.40 33.78
CA ARG A 138 17.53 -19.26 32.60
C ARG A 138 16.13 -19.00 32.04
N ASN A 139 15.13 -18.80 32.88
CA ASN A 139 13.77 -18.46 32.44
C ASN A 139 13.72 -17.10 31.73
N LEU A 140 14.45 -16.12 32.26
CA LEU A 140 14.57 -14.79 31.63
C LEU A 140 15.33 -14.87 30.29
N GLU A 141 16.38 -15.65 30.20
CA GLU A 141 17.13 -15.90 28.95
C GLU A 141 16.23 -16.48 27.86
N SER A 142 15.49 -17.54 28.19
CA SER A 142 14.50 -18.12 27.27
C SER A 142 13.43 -17.12 26.84
N GLY A 143 12.95 -16.28 27.76
CA GLY A 143 11.99 -15.23 27.45
C GLY A 143 12.56 -14.16 26.51
N VAL A 144 13.81 -13.76 26.70
CA VAL A 144 14.50 -12.80 25.81
C VAL A 144 14.71 -13.39 24.43
N GLU A 145 15.12 -14.65 24.33
CA GLU A 145 15.29 -15.33 23.04
C GLU A 145 13.97 -15.45 22.28
N ALA A 146 12.89 -15.84 22.95
CA ALA A 146 11.56 -15.87 22.33
C ALA A 146 11.11 -14.50 21.78
N LEU A 147 11.40 -13.42 22.52
CA LEU A 147 11.09 -12.06 22.06
C LEU A 147 11.96 -11.63 20.88
N LYS A 148 13.23 -12.04 20.83
CA LYS A 148 14.14 -11.77 19.69
C LYS A 148 13.72 -12.51 18.42
N CYS A 149 13.31 -13.77 18.52
CA CYS A 149 12.84 -14.53 17.36
C CYS A 149 11.61 -13.91 16.69
N LEU A 150 10.77 -13.21 17.48
CA LEU A 150 9.60 -12.50 16.97
C LEU A 150 9.93 -11.12 16.37
N SER A 151 11.17 -10.66 16.49
CA SER A 151 11.66 -9.36 16.00
C SER A 151 12.57 -9.51 14.77
N VAL A 152 12.52 -10.65 14.05
CA VAL A 152 13.20 -10.76 12.76
C VAL A 152 12.60 -9.71 11.83
N ALA A 153 13.39 -8.68 11.57
CA ALA A 153 13.02 -7.62 10.63
C ALA A 153 12.66 -8.27 9.29
N VAL A 154 11.54 -7.86 8.72
CA VAL A 154 11.21 -8.22 7.34
C VAL A 154 12.39 -7.74 6.48
N PRO A 155 13.05 -8.61 5.72
CA PRO A 155 14.19 -8.20 4.91
C PRO A 155 13.82 -7.01 4.02
N ASP A 156 14.73 -6.04 3.89
CA ASP A 156 14.52 -4.83 3.08
C ASP A 156 14.13 -5.14 1.64
N GLU A 157 14.53 -6.31 1.13
CA GLU A 157 14.14 -6.83 -0.19
C GLU A 157 12.64 -7.09 -0.30
N ILE A 158 11.99 -7.60 0.76
CA ILE A 158 10.54 -7.81 0.79
C ILE A 158 9.81 -6.48 0.94
N LEU A 159 10.36 -5.56 1.74
CA LEU A 159 9.83 -4.19 1.86
C LEU A 159 9.93 -3.42 0.53
N GLY A 160 11.01 -3.62 -0.23
CA GLY A 160 11.18 -3.04 -1.57
C GLY A 160 10.16 -3.54 -2.58
N GLN A 161 9.82 -4.81 -2.54
CA GLN A 161 8.78 -5.40 -3.41
C GLN A 161 7.37 -4.91 -3.06
N LEU A 162 7.07 -4.70 -1.79
CA LEU A 162 5.79 -4.14 -1.32
C LEU A 162 5.64 -2.64 -1.63
N GLN A 163 6.75 -1.92 -1.77
CA GLN A 163 6.73 -0.49 -2.11
C GLN A 163 6.64 -0.21 -3.62
N GLY A 164 6.50 -1.24 -4.46
CA GLY A 164 6.31 -1.08 -5.91
C GLY A 164 7.44 -0.32 -6.61
N LYS A 165 8.67 -0.35 -6.09
CA LYS A 165 9.83 0.16 -6.82
C LYS A 165 10.27 -0.90 -7.82
N PRO A 166 10.26 -0.54 -9.14
CA PRO A 166 10.76 -1.43 -10.18
C PRO A 166 12.25 -1.74 -10.00
#